data_19197c21add0e0251f52b1914fd8b202
#
_entry.id   19197c21add0e0251f52b1914fd8b202
#
_cell.length_a   1.000
_cell.length_b   1.000
_cell.length_c   1.000
_cell.angle_alpha   90.00
_cell.angle_beta   90.00
_cell.angle_gamma   90.00
#
_symmetry.space_group_name_H-M   'P 1'
#
loop_
_entity.id
_entity.type
_entity.pdbx_description
1 polymer ?
#
loop_
_entity_poly.entity_id
_entity_poly.type
_entity_poly.pdbx_seq_one_letter_code
_entity_poly.pdbx_strand_id
1 'polypeptide(L)'
;MIAILTDKPNVGREIARVVGAHKKENGYMTGGGYMVTWTFGNMLSLAMPKDSGKARVEWEDFPLVPPPYLTVKNMKTDTGWNPDINAVLQLKVIAKVFDACDTIIAATDASREGEMLFRHLYRFLGCKQPCLRLWISSLTDEAILEGMANLRPCHQFDNLFLAADSRNRADWIDRKSVV
;
A
#
# COMPACT_ATOMS: atom_id res chain seq x y z
N MET A 1 -3.52 -20.06 4.04
CA MET A 1 -2.62 -19.14 4.80
C MET A 1 -3.18 -17.74 4.75
N ILE A 2 -2.79 -16.87 5.69
CA ILE A 2 -3.28 -15.50 5.78
C ILE A 2 -2.10 -14.54 5.59
N ALA A 3 -2.23 -13.60 4.65
CA ALA A 3 -1.27 -12.53 4.46
C ALA A 3 -1.61 -11.34 5.37
N ILE A 4 -0.61 -10.71 5.97
CA ILE A 4 -0.75 -9.46 6.72
C ILE A 4 0.17 -8.42 6.08
N LEU A 5 -0.39 -7.27 5.69
CA LEU A 5 0.38 -6.15 5.13
C LEU A 5 0.41 -4.98 6.11
N THR A 6 1.61 -4.50 6.40
CA THR A 6 1.84 -3.28 7.18
C THR A 6 2.47 -2.18 6.33
N ASP A 7 2.43 -0.95 6.81
CA ASP A 7 3.04 0.21 6.12
C ASP A 7 4.54 0.38 6.40
N LYS A 8 5.07 -0.31 7.43
CA LYS A 8 6.47 -0.20 7.85
C LYS A 8 7.04 -1.54 8.32
N PRO A 9 8.35 -1.81 8.07
CA PRO A 9 8.99 -3.05 8.49
C PRO A 9 8.93 -3.31 10.00
N ASN A 10 9.04 -2.26 10.82
CA ASN A 10 9.04 -2.41 12.28
C ASN A 10 7.68 -2.87 12.79
N VAL A 11 6.60 -2.27 12.28
CA VAL A 11 5.22 -2.69 12.59
C VAL A 11 4.98 -4.13 12.17
N GLY A 12 5.46 -4.50 10.97
CA GLY A 12 5.37 -5.87 10.47
C GLY A 12 6.05 -6.89 11.37
N ARG A 13 7.25 -6.58 11.87
CA ARG A 13 7.98 -7.47 12.80
C ARG A 13 7.27 -7.64 14.14
N GLU A 14 6.70 -6.56 14.70
CA GLU A 14 5.95 -6.64 15.95
C GLU A 14 4.69 -7.49 15.79
N ILE A 15 3.90 -7.26 14.74
CA ILE A 15 2.73 -8.09 14.46
C ILE A 15 3.15 -9.54 14.21
N ALA A 16 4.20 -9.78 13.41
CA ALA A 16 4.70 -11.13 13.14
C ALA A 16 5.08 -11.87 14.41
N ARG A 17 5.75 -11.19 15.36
CA ARG A 17 6.10 -11.76 16.66
C ARG A 17 4.87 -12.22 17.44
N VAL A 18 3.85 -11.38 17.51
CA VAL A 18 2.63 -11.65 18.29
C VAL A 18 1.79 -12.77 17.67
N VAL A 19 1.70 -12.82 16.32
CA VAL A 19 0.92 -13.87 15.64
C VAL A 19 1.70 -15.18 15.42
N GLY A 20 2.95 -15.27 15.88
CA GLY A 20 3.77 -16.49 15.78
C GLY A 20 4.46 -16.68 14.42
N ALA A 21 4.61 -15.64 13.61
CA ALA A 21 5.32 -15.68 12.34
C ALA A 21 6.83 -15.38 12.55
N HIS A 22 7.57 -16.32 13.12
CA HIS A 22 8.95 -16.09 13.57
C HIS A 22 10.03 -16.34 12.51
N LYS A 23 9.71 -17.08 11.44
CA LYS A 23 10.68 -17.38 10.39
C LYS A 23 10.87 -16.17 9.49
N LYS A 24 12.09 -15.63 9.48
CA LYS A 24 12.46 -14.48 8.64
C LYS A 24 12.79 -14.94 7.23
N GLU A 25 12.18 -14.29 6.26
CA GLU A 25 12.43 -14.43 4.83
C GLU A 25 12.82 -13.07 4.22
N ASN A 26 13.19 -13.05 2.95
CA ASN A 26 13.53 -11.80 2.26
C ASN A 26 12.25 -10.98 1.98
N GLY A 27 12.07 -9.88 2.73
CA GLY A 27 10.94 -8.95 2.61
C GLY A 27 9.65 -9.37 3.31
N TYR A 28 9.63 -10.49 4.06
CA TYR A 28 8.48 -10.92 4.86
C TYR A 28 8.89 -11.86 6.00
N MET A 29 7.96 -12.16 6.90
CA MET A 29 8.09 -13.17 7.96
C MET A 29 6.97 -14.19 7.84
N THR A 30 7.21 -15.45 8.22
CA THR A 30 6.20 -16.52 8.12
C THR A 30 6.21 -17.44 9.34
N GLY A 31 5.07 -18.06 9.61
CA GLY A 31 4.84 -18.97 10.73
C GLY A 31 3.43 -18.81 11.29
N GLY A 32 2.99 -19.73 12.16
CA GLY A 32 1.69 -19.65 12.80
C GLY A 32 0.47 -19.57 11.86
N GLY A 33 0.61 -19.96 10.60
CA GLY A 33 -0.44 -19.81 9.58
C GLY A 33 -0.46 -18.44 8.88
N TYR A 34 0.48 -17.56 9.19
CA TYR A 34 0.58 -16.20 8.65
C TYR A 34 1.82 -15.98 7.80
N MET A 35 1.69 -15.05 6.85
CA MET A 35 2.79 -14.43 6.11
C MET A 35 2.68 -12.92 6.30
N VAL A 36 3.61 -12.31 7.03
CA VAL A 36 3.60 -10.88 7.37
C VAL A 36 4.61 -10.15 6.51
N THR A 37 4.16 -9.23 5.69
CA THR A 37 5.00 -8.39 4.83
C THR A 37 4.70 -6.91 5.07
N TRP A 38 5.46 -6.03 4.46
CA TRP A 38 5.39 -4.59 4.69
C TRP A 38 5.69 -3.80 3.44
N THR A 39 5.27 -2.54 3.45
CA THR A 39 5.72 -1.54 2.48
C THR A 39 6.84 -0.68 3.09
N PHE A 40 7.42 0.17 2.29
CA PHE A 40 8.33 1.25 2.72
C PHE A 40 7.60 2.60 2.67
N GLY A 41 6.47 2.69 3.35
CA GLY A 41 5.53 3.79 3.19
C GLY A 41 4.83 3.73 1.83
N ASN A 42 4.50 4.88 1.27
CA ASN A 42 3.79 4.94 -0.01
C ASN A 42 4.75 4.67 -1.19
N MET A 43 4.69 3.47 -1.76
CA MET A 43 5.50 3.01 -2.90
C MET A 43 4.85 3.28 -4.26
N LEU A 44 3.57 3.67 -4.28
CA LEU A 44 2.82 3.96 -5.49
C LEU A 44 2.45 5.45 -5.57
N SER A 45 2.28 5.96 -6.77
CA SER A 45 1.79 7.31 -7.04
C SER A 45 0.81 7.29 -8.21
N LEU A 46 -0.04 8.32 -8.28
CA LEU A 46 -0.81 8.57 -9.50
C LEU A 46 0.17 8.80 -10.65
N ALA A 47 -0.13 8.22 -11.80
CA ALA A 47 0.69 8.35 -12.99
C ALA A 47 0.80 9.82 -13.42
N MET A 48 1.92 10.16 -14.04
CA MET A 48 2.16 11.47 -14.63
C MET A 48 1.75 11.49 -16.10
N PRO A 49 1.47 12.66 -16.72
CA PRO A 49 1.17 12.74 -18.15
C PRO A 49 2.21 12.06 -19.04
N LYS A 50 3.51 12.17 -18.68
CA LYS A 50 4.60 11.50 -19.38
C LYS A 50 4.50 9.96 -19.36
N ASP A 51 3.93 9.40 -18.32
CA ASP A 51 3.74 7.94 -18.19
C ASP A 51 2.65 7.43 -19.15
N SER A 52 1.81 8.35 -19.68
CA SER A 52 0.82 8.10 -20.73
C SER A 52 1.36 8.37 -22.16
N GLY A 53 2.67 8.54 -22.30
CA GLY A 53 3.31 8.84 -23.59
C GLY A 53 3.33 10.32 -23.97
N LYS A 54 2.87 11.22 -23.12
CA LYS A 54 2.89 12.66 -23.33
C LYS A 54 4.18 13.27 -22.79
N ALA A 55 5.16 13.44 -23.66
CA ALA A 55 6.50 13.89 -23.27
C ALA A 55 6.52 15.33 -22.72
N ARG A 56 5.58 16.18 -23.17
CA ARG A 56 5.44 17.57 -22.75
C ARG A 56 3.98 17.91 -22.55
N VAL A 57 3.71 18.77 -21.56
CA VAL A 57 2.38 19.32 -21.27
C VAL A 57 2.35 20.73 -21.88
N GLU A 58 1.35 21.01 -22.71
CA GLU A 58 1.11 22.30 -23.31
C GLU A 58 -0.04 23.02 -22.58
N TRP A 59 -0.20 24.31 -22.81
CA TRP A 59 -1.21 25.13 -22.14
C TRP A 59 -2.65 24.67 -22.41
N GLU A 60 -2.89 24.14 -23.59
CA GLU A 60 -4.18 23.62 -24.04
C GLU A 60 -4.60 22.31 -23.33
N ASP A 61 -3.65 21.68 -22.63
CA ASP A 61 -3.91 20.45 -21.87
C ASP A 61 -4.57 20.70 -20.52
N PHE A 62 -4.63 21.93 -20.08
CA PHE A 62 -5.21 22.28 -18.79
C PHE A 62 -6.74 22.36 -18.82
N PRO A 63 -7.46 21.95 -17.74
CA PRO A 63 -6.90 21.38 -16.51
C PRO A 63 -6.41 19.94 -16.68
N LEU A 64 -5.23 19.65 -16.15
CA LEU A 64 -4.71 18.29 -16.12
C LEU A 64 -5.56 17.40 -15.19
N VAL A 65 -5.92 16.25 -15.69
CA VAL A 65 -6.62 15.22 -14.90
C VAL A 65 -5.66 14.05 -14.67
N PRO A 66 -5.52 13.55 -13.42
CA PRO A 66 -4.66 12.41 -13.16
C PRO A 66 -5.14 11.18 -13.93
N PRO A 67 -4.26 10.45 -14.61
CA PRO A 67 -4.60 9.19 -15.23
C PRO A 67 -5.23 8.22 -14.22
N PRO A 68 -6.12 7.31 -14.67
CA PRO A 68 -6.85 6.42 -13.76
C PRO A 68 -6.01 5.25 -13.22
N TYR A 69 -4.71 5.25 -13.42
CA TYR A 69 -3.81 4.18 -12.99
C TYR A 69 -2.68 4.69 -12.12
N LEU A 70 -2.08 3.76 -11.38
CA LEU A 70 -0.97 3.99 -10.48
C LEU A 70 0.34 3.50 -11.13
N THR A 71 1.43 4.14 -10.76
CA THR A 71 2.80 3.73 -11.11
C THR A 71 3.64 3.57 -9.86
N VAL A 72 4.73 2.82 -9.97
CA VAL A 72 5.74 2.79 -8.91
C VAL A 72 6.36 4.18 -8.79
N LYS A 73 6.52 4.63 -7.56
CA LYS A 73 7.07 5.94 -7.26
C LYS A 73 8.48 6.08 -7.82
N ASN A 74 8.74 7.19 -8.50
CA ASN A 74 10.05 7.49 -9.04
C ASN A 74 10.94 8.14 -7.97
N MET A 75 12.23 7.85 -8.01
CA MET A 75 13.26 8.53 -7.24
C MET A 75 14.31 9.14 -8.17
N LYS A 76 14.96 10.20 -7.70
CA LYS A 76 16.05 10.83 -8.45
C LYS A 76 17.31 9.96 -8.32
N THR A 77 17.88 9.62 -9.46
CA THR A 77 19.14 8.89 -9.60
C THR A 77 20.13 9.72 -10.41
N ASP A 78 21.37 9.27 -10.53
CA ASP A 78 22.39 9.95 -11.36
C ASP A 78 22.01 10.01 -12.84
N THR A 79 21.18 9.09 -13.30
CA THR A 79 20.67 9.01 -14.69
C THR A 79 19.31 9.67 -14.89
N GLY A 80 18.77 10.35 -13.86
CA GLY A 80 17.47 11.01 -13.90
C GLY A 80 16.43 10.41 -12.95
N TRP A 81 15.14 10.60 -13.27
CA TRP A 81 14.03 10.06 -12.50
C TRP A 81 13.70 8.64 -12.96
N ASN A 82 13.94 7.67 -12.09
CA ASN A 82 13.71 6.24 -12.35
C ASN A 82 12.82 5.64 -11.27
N PRO A 83 12.09 4.54 -11.55
CA PRO A 83 11.35 3.81 -10.53
C PRO A 83 12.25 3.42 -9.35
N ASP A 84 11.77 3.59 -8.13
CA ASP A 84 12.47 3.14 -6.93
C ASP A 84 12.64 1.62 -6.97
N ILE A 85 13.87 1.16 -7.15
CA ILE A 85 14.19 -0.27 -7.28
C ILE A 85 13.82 -1.04 -6.02
N ASN A 86 13.95 -0.45 -4.83
CA ASN A 86 13.59 -1.10 -3.58
C ASN A 86 12.08 -1.30 -3.50
N ALA A 87 11.30 -0.29 -3.93
CA ALA A 87 9.84 -0.41 -4.03
C ALA A 87 9.45 -1.49 -5.03
N VAL A 88 10.09 -1.55 -6.21
CA VAL A 88 9.84 -2.60 -7.23
C VAL A 88 10.10 -3.99 -6.67
N LEU A 89 11.24 -4.19 -5.99
CA LEU A 89 11.60 -5.48 -5.40
C LEU A 89 10.61 -5.88 -4.30
N GLN A 90 10.26 -4.95 -3.42
CA GLN A 90 9.31 -5.23 -2.34
C GLN A 90 7.88 -5.48 -2.86
N LEU A 91 7.44 -4.80 -3.91
CA LEU A 91 6.15 -5.09 -4.56
C LEU A 91 6.09 -6.52 -5.10
N LYS A 92 7.19 -7.03 -5.68
CA LYS A 92 7.28 -8.44 -6.11
C LYS A 92 7.16 -9.41 -4.94
N VAL A 93 7.76 -9.07 -3.79
CA VAL A 93 7.63 -9.89 -2.57
C VAL A 93 6.18 -9.88 -2.07
N ILE A 94 5.54 -8.71 -2.01
CA ILE A 94 4.15 -8.57 -1.57
C ILE A 94 3.21 -9.37 -2.51
N ALA A 95 3.40 -9.25 -3.82
CA ALA A 95 2.63 -10.04 -4.80
C ALA A 95 2.75 -11.53 -4.53
N LYS A 96 3.99 -12.03 -4.38
CA LYS A 96 4.25 -13.46 -4.05
C LYS A 96 3.57 -13.89 -2.75
N VAL A 97 3.61 -13.05 -1.71
CA VAL A 97 2.96 -13.34 -0.41
C VAL A 97 1.44 -13.39 -0.58
N PHE A 98 0.86 -12.45 -1.31
CA PHE A 98 -0.59 -12.40 -1.54
C PHE A 98 -1.08 -13.60 -2.35
N ASP A 99 -0.36 -13.96 -3.42
CA ASP A 99 -0.69 -15.12 -4.26
C ASP A 99 -0.63 -16.45 -3.50
N ALA A 100 0.21 -16.53 -2.46
CA ALA A 100 0.33 -17.72 -1.61
C ALA A 100 -0.72 -17.80 -0.48
N CYS A 101 -1.60 -16.81 -0.34
CA CYS A 101 -2.55 -16.69 0.76
C CYS A 101 -4.00 -16.59 0.27
N ASP A 102 -4.92 -17.14 1.10
CA ASP A 102 -6.35 -17.19 0.80
C ASP A 102 -7.08 -15.91 1.25
N THR A 103 -6.50 -15.20 2.21
CA THR A 103 -7.08 -13.99 2.82
C THR A 103 -5.97 -12.97 3.08
N ILE A 104 -6.29 -11.69 2.92
CA ILE A 104 -5.36 -10.58 3.16
C ILE A 104 -5.88 -9.74 4.32
N ILE A 105 -5.02 -9.47 5.31
CA ILE A 105 -5.29 -8.52 6.40
C ILE A 105 -4.52 -7.23 6.14
N ALA A 106 -5.25 -6.14 6.01
CA ALA A 106 -4.69 -4.80 5.98
C ALA A 106 -4.37 -4.32 7.40
N ALA A 107 -3.10 -4.27 7.74
CA ALA A 107 -2.58 -3.83 9.04
C ALA A 107 -1.72 -2.56 8.90
N THR A 108 -2.04 -1.73 7.91
CA THR A 108 -1.49 -0.39 7.75
C THR A 108 -2.04 0.57 8.81
N ASP A 109 -1.43 1.74 9.00
CA ASP A 109 -1.87 2.73 10.00
C ASP A 109 -3.40 2.91 10.02
N ALA A 110 -3.98 3.07 11.20
CA ALA A 110 -5.41 3.35 11.42
C ALA A 110 -5.74 4.80 11.03
N SER A 111 -5.56 5.13 9.76
CA SER A 111 -5.73 6.46 9.18
C SER A 111 -6.26 6.39 7.75
N ARG A 112 -6.67 7.54 7.19
CA ARG A 112 -7.06 7.68 5.78
C ARG A 112 -5.92 7.30 4.85
N GLU A 113 -4.71 7.75 5.18
CA GLU A 113 -3.49 7.52 4.41
C GLU A 113 -3.11 6.03 4.41
N GLY A 114 -3.20 5.36 5.56
CA GLY A 114 -2.95 3.92 5.68
C GLY A 114 -3.97 3.09 4.90
N GLU A 115 -5.25 3.47 4.92
CA GLU A 115 -6.29 2.82 4.12
C GLU A 115 -6.04 3.00 2.62
N MET A 116 -5.73 4.23 2.19
CA MET A 116 -5.43 4.53 0.79
C MET A 116 -4.21 3.74 0.31
N LEU A 117 -3.14 3.70 1.09
CA LEU A 117 -1.92 2.95 0.77
C LEU A 117 -2.25 1.48 0.49
N PHE A 118 -2.99 0.85 1.40
CA PHE A 118 -3.39 -0.55 1.24
C PHE A 118 -4.25 -0.76 -0.01
N ARG A 119 -5.30 0.05 -0.20
CA ARG A 119 -6.24 -0.09 -1.33
C ARG A 119 -5.59 0.16 -2.68
N HIS A 120 -4.70 1.13 -2.76
CA HIS A 120 -3.92 1.36 -3.98
C HIS A 120 -3.07 0.14 -4.32
N LEU A 121 -2.38 -0.44 -3.33
CA LEU A 121 -1.55 -1.60 -3.54
C LEU A 121 -2.37 -2.84 -3.91
N TYR A 122 -3.46 -3.10 -3.18
CA TYR A 122 -4.37 -4.20 -3.46
C TYR A 122 -4.92 -4.16 -4.90
N ARG A 123 -5.32 -2.97 -5.36
CA ARG A 123 -5.81 -2.75 -6.74
C ARG A 123 -4.67 -2.84 -7.76
N PHE A 124 -3.52 -2.27 -7.47
CA PHE A 124 -2.35 -2.29 -8.35
C PHE A 124 -1.87 -3.72 -8.65
N LEU A 125 -1.92 -4.59 -7.63
CA LEU A 125 -1.55 -6.00 -7.77
C LEU A 125 -2.69 -6.86 -8.33
N GLY A 126 -3.88 -6.32 -8.57
CA GLY A 126 -5.03 -7.06 -9.11
C GLY A 126 -5.59 -8.12 -8.17
N CYS A 127 -5.42 -7.94 -6.86
CA CYS A 127 -5.84 -8.90 -5.85
C CYS A 127 -7.37 -9.12 -5.85
N LYS A 128 -7.79 -10.36 -5.57
CA LYS A 128 -9.20 -10.77 -5.51
C LYS A 128 -9.56 -11.50 -4.21
N GLN A 129 -8.56 -11.82 -3.39
CA GLN A 129 -8.74 -12.52 -2.13
C GLN A 129 -9.61 -11.69 -1.17
N PRO A 130 -10.38 -12.33 -0.28
CA PRO A 130 -11.08 -11.65 0.79
C PRO A 130 -10.12 -10.75 1.60
N CYS A 131 -10.59 -9.55 1.91
CA CYS A 131 -9.80 -8.57 2.64
C CYS A 131 -10.46 -8.22 3.98
N LEU A 132 -9.66 -8.28 5.03
CA LEU A 132 -10.01 -7.85 6.38
C LEU A 132 -9.11 -6.71 6.83
N ARG A 133 -9.61 -5.87 7.72
CA ARG A 133 -8.90 -4.72 8.26
C ARG A 133 -8.58 -4.91 9.74
N LEU A 134 -7.32 -4.87 10.09
CA LEU A 134 -6.83 -4.71 11.46
C LEU A 134 -6.76 -3.21 11.77
N TRP A 135 -7.62 -2.75 12.67
CA TRP A 135 -7.72 -1.33 13.05
C TRP A 135 -7.27 -1.15 14.50
N ILE A 136 -6.01 -0.85 14.69
CA ILE A 136 -5.39 -0.65 16.00
C ILE A 136 -4.63 0.68 16.03
N SER A 137 -4.58 1.32 17.20
CA SER A 137 -3.84 2.57 17.46
C SER A 137 -2.60 2.35 18.33
N SER A 138 -2.39 1.13 18.81
CA SER A 138 -1.25 0.74 19.65
C SER A 138 -0.65 -0.57 19.14
N LEU A 139 0.65 -0.76 19.39
CA LEU A 139 1.39 -1.97 19.03
C LEU A 139 1.74 -2.83 20.26
N THR A 140 1.00 -2.68 21.38
CA THR A 140 1.13 -3.63 22.50
C THR A 140 0.59 -5.00 22.11
N ASP A 141 1.08 -6.05 22.77
CA ASP A 141 0.68 -7.42 22.49
C ASP A 141 -0.85 -7.58 22.64
N GLU A 142 -1.40 -6.99 23.70
CA GLU A 142 -2.84 -7.01 23.98
C GLU A 142 -3.64 -6.34 22.87
N ALA A 143 -3.21 -5.16 22.40
CA ALA A 143 -3.90 -4.42 21.33
C ALA A 143 -3.85 -5.17 20.00
N ILE A 144 -2.73 -5.82 19.67
CA ILE A 144 -2.60 -6.63 18.48
C ILE A 144 -3.51 -7.87 18.56
N LEU A 145 -3.50 -8.61 19.67
CA LEU A 145 -4.34 -9.80 19.87
C LEU A 145 -5.82 -9.45 19.84
N GLU A 146 -6.23 -8.38 20.54
CA GLU A 146 -7.60 -7.90 20.54
C GLU A 146 -8.04 -7.48 19.13
N GLY A 147 -7.18 -6.74 18.42
CA GLY A 147 -7.44 -6.33 17.04
C GLY A 147 -7.57 -7.52 16.09
N MET A 148 -6.74 -8.53 16.23
CA MET A 148 -6.81 -9.77 15.44
C MET A 148 -8.08 -10.57 15.73
N ALA A 149 -8.61 -10.52 16.95
CA ALA A 149 -9.91 -11.11 17.30
C ALA A 149 -11.11 -10.31 16.77
N ASN A 150 -10.91 -9.01 16.45
CA ASN A 150 -11.95 -8.07 16.04
C ASN A 150 -11.73 -7.53 14.62
N LEU A 151 -11.24 -8.34 13.71
CA LEU A 151 -11.04 -7.96 12.30
C LEU A 151 -12.36 -7.54 11.64
N ARG A 152 -12.30 -6.49 10.83
CA ARG A 152 -13.48 -5.98 10.10
C ARG A 152 -13.32 -6.16 8.60
N PRO A 153 -14.42 -6.43 7.85
CA PRO A 153 -14.37 -6.45 6.39
C PRO A 153 -13.87 -5.12 5.82
N CYS A 154 -12.96 -5.16 4.84
CA CYS A 154 -12.37 -3.95 4.25
C CYS A 154 -13.41 -3.00 3.64
N HIS A 155 -14.55 -3.50 3.15
CA HIS A 155 -15.59 -2.64 2.55
C HIS A 155 -16.21 -1.64 3.55
N GLN A 156 -16.15 -1.90 4.86
CA GLN A 156 -16.60 -0.93 5.88
C GLN A 156 -15.78 0.37 5.88
N PHE A 157 -14.61 0.36 5.25
CA PHE A 157 -13.70 1.51 5.14
C PHE A 157 -13.72 2.16 3.75
N ASP A 158 -14.67 1.82 2.89
CA ASP A 158 -14.75 2.34 1.52
C ASP A 158 -14.87 3.87 1.48
N ASN A 159 -15.71 4.46 2.35
CA ASN A 159 -15.85 5.92 2.43
C ASN A 159 -14.55 6.60 2.89
N LEU A 160 -13.81 5.95 3.79
CA LEU A 160 -12.52 6.46 4.26
C LEU A 160 -11.48 6.45 3.13
N PHE A 161 -11.44 5.36 2.36
CA PHE A 161 -10.61 5.26 1.17
C PHE A 161 -10.99 6.32 0.13
N LEU A 162 -12.28 6.46 -0.21
CA LEU A 162 -12.74 7.43 -1.20
C LEU A 162 -12.39 8.86 -0.82
N ALA A 163 -12.52 9.23 0.46
CA ALA A 163 -12.13 10.54 0.95
C ALA A 163 -10.62 10.79 0.79
N ALA A 164 -9.78 9.79 1.09
CA ALA A 164 -8.33 9.89 0.94
C ALA A 164 -7.91 9.94 -0.53
N ASP A 165 -8.48 9.10 -1.39
CA ASP A 165 -8.16 9.07 -2.83
C ASP A 165 -8.60 10.36 -3.53
N SER A 166 -9.77 10.91 -3.19
CA SER A 166 -10.25 12.20 -3.71
C SER A 166 -9.31 13.35 -3.34
N ARG A 167 -8.86 13.39 -2.10
CA ARG A 167 -7.86 14.36 -1.67
C ARG A 167 -6.54 14.19 -2.40
N ASN A 168 -6.05 12.97 -2.55
CA ASN A 168 -4.81 12.67 -3.27
C ASN A 168 -4.88 13.12 -4.73
N ARG A 169 -6.04 12.94 -5.38
CA ARG A 169 -6.29 13.43 -6.74
C ARG A 169 -6.35 14.95 -6.82
N ALA A 170 -7.02 15.60 -5.86
CA ALA A 170 -7.07 17.05 -5.78
C ALA A 170 -5.68 17.66 -5.58
N ASP A 171 -4.89 17.12 -4.65
CA ASP A 171 -3.50 17.53 -4.42
C ASP A 171 -2.61 17.32 -5.68
N TRP A 172 -2.87 16.26 -6.44
CA TRP A 172 -2.17 16.02 -7.70
C TRP A 172 -2.52 17.08 -8.75
N ILE A 173 -3.80 17.42 -8.91
CA ILE A 173 -4.26 18.45 -9.86
C ILE A 173 -3.66 19.81 -9.48
N ASP A 174 -3.76 20.19 -8.20
CA ASP A 174 -3.23 21.46 -7.71
C ASP A 174 -1.73 21.60 -7.98
N ARG A 175 -0.94 20.59 -7.59
CA ARG A 175 0.52 20.63 -7.80
C ARG A 175 0.97 20.56 -9.25
N LYS A 176 0.13 20.07 -10.18
CA LYS A 176 0.47 19.95 -11.61
C LYS A 176 -0.11 21.08 -12.45
N SER A 177 -1.07 21.82 -11.91
CA SER A 177 -1.64 23.01 -12.55
C SER A 177 -0.85 24.28 -12.24
N VAL A 178 0.06 24.24 -11.26
CA VAL A 178 1.00 25.32 -10.98
C VAL A 178 2.28 25.05 -11.79
N VAL A 179 2.40 25.68 -12.94
CA VAL A 179 3.60 25.73 -13.78
C VAL A 179 4.36 27.00 -13.48
#